data_7b7a632d3785b7d72414e5ca1b1ce30d
#
_entry.id   7b7a632d3785b7d72414e5ca1b1ce30d
#
_cell.length_a   1.000
_cell.length_b   1.000
_cell.length_c   1.000
_cell.angle_alpha   90.00
_cell.angle_beta   90.00
_cell.angle_gamma   90.00
#
_symmetry.space_group_name_H-M   'P 1'
#
loop_
_entity.id
_entity.type
_entity.pdbx_description
1 polymer ?
#
loop_
_entity_poly.entity_id
_entity_poly.type
_entity_poly.pdbx_seq_one_letter_code
_entity_poly.pdbx_strand_id
1 'polypeptide(L)'
;MRKLALNDEILLKIEKPARYIGNEVNSVMKAPEKVSIRFAMCFPDVYEIGMSHLGIQILYDMFNRRDDVWCERVYSPWTDLDQIMREQKIPLFALESQDPIKDFDFLGITIQYEMCYTNILQVLDLSGIPMQAADRTWDDPIVIGGGPCTYNPEPLAEFFDLFYMGEGETVYDELLNVYKENKKRGGTRKEFLEMAAEIEGIYVPAFYDVTYKEDGTIESFRPNNPHAKEKIKKQVVMDMTSATYPEKPVVPFIKATQDRVVLEIQRGCIRGCRFCQAGMLYRPTREKDVEVLKDYAYKMLKSTGHEEISLSSLSSSDYSHLRELVTFLIDEFKSQGINISLPSLRIDAFSLDVMGQVQDIRKSSLTFAPEAGSQRMRNVINKGLTVEDIIGGAGQAFDGGWNKVKLYFMLGLPTETEEDMRAIPELADQIARRYYEIPKDQRNGKCQITTSTSFFIPKPFTPFQWARMYTNEEYISRAAIVKHAFNEQLNRKSLKYHWHDAEVTVLEGVFARGDRKTSEVIKEAYRLGCLYDSWSDQFDNEKWMQAFENTGIDIAFYNLRERSLDEVFPWDFIDIGVTKEFLKQEWNHAMNAEVTPNCRMKCSGCGVAKWKGGVCIESKN
;
A
#
# COMPACT_ATOMS: atom_id res chain seq x y z
N MET A 1 36.91 4.02 -10.48
CA MET A 1 35.89 3.01 -10.17
C MET A 1 35.41 3.27 -8.76
N ARG A 2 34.12 3.37 -8.53
CA ARG A 2 33.54 3.51 -7.19
C ARG A 2 33.86 2.25 -6.37
N LYS A 3 34.26 2.42 -5.12
CA LYS A 3 34.51 1.28 -4.22
C LYS A 3 33.16 0.78 -3.71
N LEU A 4 32.86 -0.50 -3.88
CA LEU A 4 31.66 -1.11 -3.29
C LEU A 4 31.84 -1.27 -1.77
N ALA A 5 30.75 -1.14 -1.02
CA ALA A 5 30.74 -1.42 0.41
C ALA A 5 31.02 -2.91 0.72
N LEU A 6 30.54 -3.80 -0.16
CA LEU A 6 30.78 -5.23 -0.08
C LEU A 6 31.93 -5.63 -1.01
N ASN A 7 32.84 -6.45 -0.52
CA ASN A 7 33.92 -7.04 -1.32
C ASN A 7 33.41 -8.28 -2.10
N ASP A 8 34.23 -8.75 -3.06
CA ASP A 8 33.86 -9.89 -3.92
C ASP A 8 33.61 -11.18 -3.12
N GLU A 9 34.35 -11.39 -2.00
CA GLU A 9 34.17 -12.57 -1.16
C GLU A 9 32.77 -12.63 -0.54
N ILE A 10 32.21 -11.49 -0.12
CA ILE A 10 30.85 -11.39 0.41
C ILE A 10 29.85 -11.55 -0.72
N LEU A 11 30.05 -10.83 -1.83
CA LEU A 11 29.13 -10.88 -2.99
C LEU A 11 28.97 -12.30 -3.56
N LEU A 12 30.00 -13.13 -3.48
CA LEU A 12 29.96 -14.53 -3.92
C LEU A 12 29.25 -15.48 -2.93
N LYS A 13 29.02 -15.06 -1.69
CA LYS A 13 28.38 -15.87 -0.63
C LYS A 13 26.88 -15.61 -0.47
N ILE A 14 26.39 -14.48 -0.96
CA ILE A 14 25.00 -14.04 -0.74
C ILE A 14 24.11 -14.31 -1.95
N GLU A 15 22.83 -14.44 -1.69
CA GLU A 15 21.82 -14.52 -2.75
C GLU A 15 21.67 -13.17 -3.48
N LYS A 16 21.59 -13.24 -4.80
CA LYS A 16 21.30 -12.08 -5.66
C LYS A 16 22.17 -10.85 -5.33
N PRO A 17 23.50 -10.93 -5.44
CA PRO A 17 24.39 -9.82 -5.10
C PRO A 17 24.08 -8.51 -5.85
N ALA A 18 23.40 -8.59 -7.00
CA ALA A 18 22.94 -7.43 -7.74
C ALA A 18 21.94 -6.53 -6.99
N ARG A 19 21.35 -7.01 -5.89
CA ARG A 19 20.54 -6.19 -4.98
C ARG A 19 21.31 -5.04 -4.33
N TYR A 20 22.66 -5.18 -4.22
CA TYR A 20 23.48 -4.36 -3.33
C TYR A 20 24.57 -3.58 -4.04
N ILE A 21 24.73 -3.73 -5.35
CA ILE A 21 25.85 -3.11 -6.08
C ILE A 21 25.53 -1.71 -6.63
N GLY A 22 24.27 -1.34 -6.80
CA GLY A 22 23.84 -0.04 -7.35
C GLY A 22 24.38 0.24 -8.76
N ASN A 23 24.34 1.51 -9.20
CA ASN A 23 24.81 1.98 -10.51
C ASN A 23 23.96 1.44 -11.69
N GLU A 24 22.68 1.25 -11.46
CA GLU A 24 21.71 0.85 -12.47
C GLU A 24 21.52 1.95 -13.51
N VAL A 25 21.02 1.58 -14.69
CA VAL A 25 20.67 2.53 -15.75
C VAL A 25 19.66 3.56 -15.19
N ASN A 26 19.88 4.83 -15.48
CA ASN A 26 19.11 5.98 -15.01
C ASN A 26 19.25 6.29 -13.49
N SER A 27 20.11 5.61 -12.74
CA SER A 27 20.42 6.03 -11.38
C SER A 27 21.16 7.38 -11.40
N VAL A 28 20.83 8.25 -10.43
CA VAL A 28 21.39 9.61 -10.38
C VAL A 28 22.62 9.65 -9.47
N MET A 29 23.76 9.98 -10.05
CA MET A 29 25.03 10.12 -9.34
C MET A 29 25.37 11.58 -9.17
N LYS A 30 25.60 12.01 -7.92
CA LYS A 30 26.09 13.35 -7.57
C LYS A 30 27.36 13.22 -6.72
N ALA A 31 28.06 14.33 -6.54
CA ALA A 31 29.20 14.38 -5.63
C ALA A 31 28.72 14.88 -4.27
N PRO A 32 28.99 14.18 -3.16
CA PRO A 32 28.51 14.54 -1.82
C PRO A 32 28.85 15.98 -1.43
N GLU A 33 30.04 16.45 -1.80
CA GLU A 33 30.52 17.81 -1.51
C GLU A 33 29.80 18.91 -2.31
N LYS A 34 28.99 18.57 -3.30
CA LYS A 34 28.25 19.53 -4.13
C LYS A 34 26.79 19.69 -3.72
N VAL A 35 26.33 18.90 -2.77
CA VAL A 35 24.95 18.95 -2.28
C VAL A 35 24.89 19.43 -0.84
N SER A 36 23.80 20.06 -0.47
CA SER A 36 23.56 20.54 0.90
C SER A 36 22.86 19.51 1.76
N ILE A 37 22.16 18.57 1.12
CA ILE A 37 21.36 17.54 1.78
C ILE A 37 21.58 16.19 1.09
N ARG A 38 21.87 15.16 1.88
CA ARG A 38 21.84 13.78 1.47
C ARG A 38 20.61 13.11 2.06
N PHE A 39 19.79 12.50 1.20
CA PHE A 39 18.53 11.88 1.58
C PHE A 39 18.57 10.38 1.23
N ALA A 40 18.53 9.51 2.23
CA ALA A 40 18.39 8.07 2.04
C ALA A 40 16.91 7.71 1.95
N MET A 41 16.45 7.26 0.79
CA MET A 41 15.06 6.83 0.55
C MET A 41 14.98 5.31 0.70
N CYS A 42 14.36 4.88 1.80
CA CYS A 42 14.30 3.47 2.18
C CYS A 42 12.93 2.84 1.88
N PHE A 43 12.95 1.67 1.26
CA PHE A 43 11.86 0.72 1.28
C PHE A 43 12.23 -0.43 2.23
N PRO A 44 11.47 -0.69 3.32
CA PRO A 44 11.85 -1.67 4.33
C PRO A 44 11.49 -3.11 3.92
N ASP A 45 11.90 -3.51 2.74
CA ASP A 45 11.83 -4.87 2.18
C ASP A 45 12.96 -5.03 1.15
N VAL A 46 13.04 -6.18 0.50
CA VAL A 46 14.08 -6.47 -0.49
C VAL A 46 13.99 -5.59 -1.73
N TYR A 47 15.11 -5.48 -2.43
CA TYR A 47 15.30 -4.70 -3.65
C TYR A 47 14.18 -4.89 -4.69
N GLU A 48 13.78 -6.16 -4.99
CA GLU A 48 12.79 -6.47 -6.02
C GLU A 48 11.41 -5.89 -5.73
N ILE A 49 11.05 -5.78 -4.45
CA ILE A 49 9.79 -5.16 -4.01
C ILE A 49 9.92 -3.64 -4.08
N GLY A 50 10.99 -3.09 -3.49
CA GLY A 50 11.20 -1.65 -3.42
C GLY A 50 11.40 -1.00 -4.79
N MET A 51 12.13 -1.64 -5.71
CA MET A 51 12.30 -1.16 -7.09
C MET A 51 11.00 -1.12 -7.90
N SER A 52 10.02 -1.92 -7.49
CA SER A 52 8.69 -1.95 -8.11
C SER A 52 7.76 -0.85 -7.60
N HIS A 53 8.16 -0.11 -6.56
CA HIS A 53 7.30 0.85 -5.88
C HIS A 53 7.33 2.24 -6.55
N LEU A 54 6.23 2.60 -7.22
CA LEU A 54 6.11 3.85 -7.97
C LEU A 54 6.34 5.11 -7.10
N GLY A 55 5.85 5.13 -5.85
CA GLY A 55 6.00 6.27 -4.95
C GLY A 55 7.47 6.61 -4.67
N ILE A 56 8.34 5.60 -4.50
CA ILE A 56 9.78 5.80 -4.38
C ILE A 56 10.37 6.38 -5.66
N GLN A 57 9.97 5.86 -6.82
CA GLN A 57 10.47 6.36 -8.11
C GLN A 57 10.11 7.84 -8.32
N ILE A 58 8.90 8.25 -7.94
CA ILE A 58 8.44 9.65 -8.01
C ILE A 58 9.29 10.54 -7.08
N LEU A 59 9.43 10.15 -5.81
CA LEU A 59 10.18 10.95 -4.83
C LEU A 59 11.68 10.98 -5.14
N TYR A 60 12.25 9.86 -5.58
CA TYR A 60 13.65 9.78 -6.02
C TYR A 60 13.94 10.74 -7.18
N ASP A 61 13.08 10.74 -8.20
CA ASP A 61 13.18 11.67 -9.34
C ASP A 61 13.00 13.13 -8.88
N MET A 62 11.97 13.41 -8.07
CA MET A 62 11.67 14.74 -7.56
C MET A 62 12.85 15.35 -6.77
N PHE A 63 13.40 14.61 -5.81
CA PHE A 63 14.51 15.09 -5.02
C PHE A 63 15.78 15.28 -5.85
N ASN A 64 16.04 14.36 -6.79
CA ASN A 64 17.24 14.45 -7.63
C ASN A 64 17.18 15.50 -8.73
N ARG A 65 16.01 16.08 -9.04
CA ARG A 65 15.88 17.29 -9.88
C ARG A 65 16.43 18.55 -9.19
N ARG A 66 16.55 18.54 -7.87
CA ARG A 66 17.16 19.64 -7.12
C ARG A 66 18.68 19.52 -7.17
N ASP A 67 19.38 20.63 -7.43
CA ASP A 67 20.85 20.67 -7.46
C ASP A 67 21.46 20.51 -6.06
N ASP A 68 20.73 20.92 -5.02
CA ASP A 68 21.20 20.97 -3.64
C ASP A 68 20.88 19.71 -2.83
N VAL A 69 20.20 18.72 -3.42
CA VAL A 69 19.80 17.45 -2.78
C VAL A 69 20.31 16.26 -3.57
N TRP A 70 20.85 15.28 -2.88
CA TRP A 70 21.09 13.96 -3.47
C TRP A 70 20.26 12.89 -2.74
N CYS A 71 19.29 12.31 -3.46
CA CYS A 71 18.47 11.21 -2.98
C CYS A 71 19.07 9.89 -3.45
N GLU A 72 19.30 8.99 -2.50
CA GLU A 72 19.90 7.69 -2.72
C GLU A 72 18.98 6.58 -2.19
N ARG A 73 18.96 5.40 -2.84
CA ARG A 73 18.04 4.31 -2.49
C ARG A 73 18.65 3.37 -1.47
N VAL A 74 17.79 2.86 -0.60
CA VAL A 74 18.13 1.88 0.44
C VAL A 74 17.06 0.81 0.51
N TYR A 75 17.46 -0.44 0.68
CA TYR A 75 16.56 -1.58 0.89
C TYR A 75 17.02 -2.39 2.08
N SER A 76 16.10 -3.10 2.73
CA SER A 76 16.45 -4.05 3.79
C SER A 76 17.30 -5.17 3.19
N PRO A 77 18.46 -5.50 3.79
CA PRO A 77 19.28 -6.62 3.33
C PRO A 77 18.62 -7.94 3.72
N TRP A 78 18.63 -8.90 2.77
CA TRP A 78 18.11 -10.24 3.06
C TRP A 78 18.87 -10.91 4.21
N THR A 79 18.31 -11.95 4.79
CA THR A 79 18.80 -12.59 6.01
C THR A 79 20.25 -13.06 5.94
N ASP A 80 20.73 -13.50 4.78
CA ASP A 80 22.11 -13.93 4.55
C ASP A 80 23.12 -12.77 4.66
N LEU A 81 22.77 -11.63 4.03
CA LEU A 81 23.62 -10.44 4.13
C LEU A 81 23.49 -9.78 5.52
N ASP A 82 22.30 -9.76 6.13
CA ASP A 82 22.10 -9.26 7.49
C ASP A 82 23.06 -9.94 8.47
N GLN A 83 23.13 -11.27 8.43
CA GLN A 83 24.06 -12.04 9.27
C GLN A 83 25.52 -11.62 9.06
N ILE A 84 25.97 -11.54 7.80
CA ILE A 84 27.34 -11.14 7.47
C ILE A 84 27.64 -9.71 7.93
N MET A 85 26.70 -8.78 7.73
CA MET A 85 26.84 -7.38 8.17
C MET A 85 27.04 -7.29 9.68
N ARG A 86 26.28 -8.06 10.46
CA ARG A 86 26.43 -8.11 11.93
C ARG A 86 27.77 -8.71 12.35
N GLU A 87 28.15 -9.85 11.78
CA GLU A 87 29.40 -10.53 12.09
C GLU A 87 30.63 -9.69 11.76
N GLN A 88 30.61 -8.99 10.61
CA GLN A 88 31.74 -8.20 10.13
C GLN A 88 31.63 -6.70 10.47
N LYS A 89 30.58 -6.28 11.16
CA LYS A 89 30.31 -4.88 11.53
C LYS A 89 30.28 -3.95 10.30
N ILE A 90 29.67 -4.40 9.21
CA ILE A 90 29.46 -3.59 8.01
C ILE A 90 28.16 -2.78 8.22
N PRO A 91 28.18 -1.45 8.19
CA PRO A 91 26.96 -0.65 8.34
C PRO A 91 26.10 -0.75 7.08
N LEU A 92 24.79 -0.57 7.22
CA LEU A 92 23.88 -0.44 6.08
C LEU A 92 24.24 0.81 5.25
N PHE A 93 24.19 0.68 3.93
CA PHE A 93 24.67 1.67 2.99
C PHE A 93 23.67 1.96 1.88
N ALA A 94 23.78 3.14 1.27
CA ALA A 94 22.98 3.54 0.12
C ALA A 94 23.51 2.91 -1.18
N LEU A 95 22.64 2.67 -2.16
CA LEU A 95 23.01 2.02 -3.41
C LEU A 95 23.86 2.91 -4.32
N GLU A 96 23.58 4.22 -4.39
CA GLU A 96 24.27 5.13 -5.29
C GLU A 96 25.71 5.41 -4.84
N SER A 97 25.93 5.89 -3.63
CA SER A 97 27.27 6.21 -3.11
C SER A 97 27.99 5.01 -2.53
N GLN A 98 27.29 4.04 -1.98
CA GLN A 98 27.79 2.97 -1.11
C GLN A 98 28.29 3.49 0.25
N ASP A 99 27.89 4.69 0.63
CA ASP A 99 28.22 5.28 1.93
C ASP A 99 27.25 4.79 3.02
N PRO A 100 27.69 4.73 4.28
CA PRO A 100 26.85 4.37 5.41
C PRO A 100 25.65 5.32 5.55
N ILE A 101 24.47 4.79 5.86
CA ILE A 101 23.24 5.59 6.03
C ILE A 101 23.36 6.60 7.16
N LYS A 102 24.15 6.29 8.19
CA LYS A 102 24.39 7.20 9.31
C LYS A 102 24.99 8.54 8.90
N ASP A 103 25.67 8.61 7.76
CA ASP A 103 26.34 9.83 7.26
C ASP A 103 25.38 10.74 6.47
N PHE A 104 24.09 10.39 6.40
CA PHE A 104 23.05 11.16 5.69
C PHE A 104 22.37 12.16 6.60
N ASP A 105 21.76 13.21 5.99
CA ASP A 105 20.94 14.18 6.72
C ASP A 105 19.55 13.62 7.04
N PHE A 106 19.00 12.79 6.14
CA PHE A 106 17.67 12.19 6.28
C PHE A 106 17.68 10.70 5.94
N LEU A 107 16.87 9.94 6.69
CA LEU A 107 16.43 8.60 6.34
C LEU A 107 14.91 8.61 6.21
N GLY A 108 14.41 8.62 4.98
CA GLY A 108 12.99 8.54 4.69
C GLY A 108 12.56 7.09 4.44
N ILE A 109 11.62 6.58 5.23
CA ILE A 109 11.13 5.21 5.15
C ILE A 109 9.69 5.22 4.65
N THR A 110 9.41 4.53 3.54
CA THR A 110 8.04 4.36 3.05
C THR A 110 7.40 3.13 3.67
N ILE A 111 6.31 3.31 4.41
CA ILE A 111 5.66 2.28 5.21
C ILE A 111 4.38 1.85 4.49
N GLN A 112 4.48 0.76 3.72
CA GLN A 112 3.39 0.31 2.85
C GLN A 112 2.52 -0.78 3.47
N TYR A 113 3.06 -1.52 4.44
CA TYR A 113 2.42 -2.69 5.02
C TYR A 113 2.90 -2.90 6.46
N GLU A 114 2.00 -3.24 7.37
CA GLU A 114 2.30 -3.40 8.79
C GLU A 114 3.31 -4.52 9.07
N MET A 115 3.31 -5.57 8.23
CA MET A 115 4.22 -6.71 8.40
C MET A 115 5.68 -6.42 8.03
N CYS A 116 6.05 -5.18 7.74
CA CYS A 116 7.45 -4.76 7.60
C CYS A 116 7.98 -3.89 8.75
N TYR A 117 7.26 -3.82 9.87
CA TYR A 117 7.67 -3.00 11.02
C TYR A 117 8.98 -3.46 11.65
N THR A 118 9.21 -4.77 11.75
CA THR A 118 10.51 -5.32 12.22
C THR A 118 11.65 -5.02 11.26
N ASN A 119 11.40 -4.96 9.94
CA ASN A 119 12.41 -4.57 8.95
C ASN A 119 12.83 -3.10 9.11
N ILE A 120 11.93 -2.22 9.59
CA ILE A 120 12.28 -0.84 9.92
C ILE A 120 13.32 -0.81 11.04
N LEU A 121 13.14 -1.63 12.07
CA LEU A 121 14.12 -1.74 13.15
C LEU A 121 15.45 -2.33 12.67
N GLN A 122 15.42 -3.31 11.75
CA GLN A 122 16.62 -3.83 11.09
C GLN A 122 17.39 -2.71 10.38
N VAL A 123 16.70 -1.86 9.63
CA VAL A 123 17.32 -0.72 8.91
C VAL A 123 17.99 0.24 9.89
N LEU A 124 17.34 0.60 10.98
CA LEU A 124 17.91 1.48 12.01
C LEU A 124 19.13 0.83 12.68
N ASP A 125 18.99 -0.42 13.10
CA ASP A 125 20.05 -1.18 13.82
C ASP A 125 21.30 -1.36 12.95
N LEU A 126 21.16 -1.87 11.73
CA LEU A 126 22.28 -2.05 10.80
C LEU A 126 22.93 -0.73 10.35
N SER A 127 22.18 0.36 10.37
CA SER A 127 22.71 1.70 10.10
C SER A 127 23.45 2.30 11.30
N GLY A 128 23.36 1.68 12.50
CA GLY A 128 23.89 2.25 13.74
C GLY A 128 23.18 3.54 14.17
N ILE A 129 21.92 3.71 13.78
CA ILE A 129 21.03 4.79 14.18
C ILE A 129 20.25 4.33 15.42
N PRO A 130 20.20 5.11 16.51
CA PRO A 130 19.41 4.71 17.69
C PRO A 130 17.96 4.40 17.32
N MET A 131 17.44 3.24 17.77
CA MET A 131 16.07 2.83 17.46
C MET A 131 15.07 3.82 18.00
N GLN A 132 15.24 4.25 19.27
CA GLN A 132 14.38 5.24 19.90
C GLN A 132 14.73 6.64 19.36
N ALA A 133 13.74 7.38 18.89
CA ALA A 133 13.92 8.76 18.42
C ALA A 133 14.46 9.68 19.52
N ALA A 134 14.09 9.42 20.79
CA ALA A 134 14.53 10.18 21.94
C ALA A 134 16.04 10.07 22.22
N ASP A 135 16.70 9.01 21.75
CA ASP A 135 18.13 8.76 21.95
C ASP A 135 19.01 9.38 20.85
N ARG A 136 18.39 9.94 19.79
CA ARG A 136 19.09 10.53 18.63
C ARG A 136 19.61 11.92 18.92
N THR A 137 20.79 12.18 18.40
CA THR A 137 21.46 13.47 18.46
C THR A 137 21.39 14.21 17.12
N TRP A 138 22.02 15.38 17.01
CA TRP A 138 22.13 16.12 15.74
C TRP A 138 23.05 15.41 14.73
N ASP A 139 23.90 14.49 15.19
CA ASP A 139 24.79 13.71 14.32
C ASP A 139 24.11 12.49 13.69
N ASP A 140 22.87 12.19 14.10
CA ASP A 140 22.07 11.13 13.50
C ASP A 140 21.13 11.68 12.43
N PRO A 141 20.82 10.94 11.36
CA PRO A 141 19.82 11.34 10.38
C PRO A 141 18.46 11.64 11.00
N ILE A 142 17.71 12.56 10.40
CA ILE A 142 16.28 12.73 10.71
C ILE A 142 15.53 11.55 10.09
N VAL A 143 14.84 10.75 10.89
CA VAL A 143 14.08 9.59 10.43
C VAL A 143 12.64 9.99 10.16
N ILE A 144 12.21 9.89 8.89
CA ILE A 144 10.90 10.31 8.40
C ILE A 144 10.10 9.10 7.95
N GLY A 145 8.86 8.94 8.44
CA GLY A 145 7.90 7.96 7.94
C GLY A 145 6.95 8.55 6.92
N GLY A 146 6.71 7.84 5.81
CA GLY A 146 5.70 8.15 4.80
C GLY A 146 4.95 6.90 4.34
N GLY A 147 3.89 7.07 3.55
CA GLY A 147 3.12 5.95 2.99
C GLY A 147 1.81 5.66 3.73
N PRO A 148 1.02 4.67 3.28
CA PRO A 148 -0.34 4.44 3.78
C PRO A 148 -0.42 4.01 5.25
N CYS A 149 0.58 3.32 5.80
CA CYS A 149 0.56 2.94 7.21
C CYS A 149 0.75 4.13 8.16
N THR A 150 1.24 5.28 7.68
CA THR A 150 1.36 6.49 8.50
C THR A 150 0.00 7.10 8.88
N TYR A 151 -1.08 6.65 8.30
CA TYR A 151 -2.43 7.03 8.75
C TYR A 151 -2.86 6.35 10.06
N ASN A 152 -2.06 5.46 10.60
CA ASN A 152 -1.98 5.13 12.01
C ASN A 152 -0.49 5.00 12.38
N PRO A 153 0.19 6.11 12.71
CA PRO A 153 1.63 6.10 12.96
C PRO A 153 2.00 5.61 14.37
N GLU A 154 1.01 5.51 15.26
CA GLU A 154 1.24 5.32 16.69
C GLU A 154 2.01 4.03 17.06
N PRO A 155 1.82 2.88 16.39
CA PRO A 155 2.66 1.70 16.64
C PRO A 155 4.16 1.93 16.40
N LEU A 156 4.51 2.92 15.58
CA LEU A 156 5.89 3.27 15.23
C LEU A 156 6.36 4.61 15.81
N ALA A 157 5.52 5.28 16.60
CA ALA A 157 5.75 6.66 17.06
C ALA A 157 7.10 6.86 17.78
N GLU A 158 7.58 5.85 18.51
CA GLU A 158 8.84 5.93 19.26
C GLU A 158 10.08 5.79 18.37
N PHE A 159 9.93 5.24 17.15
CA PHE A 159 11.05 4.96 16.25
C PHE A 159 11.29 6.06 15.22
N PHE A 160 10.38 7.01 15.06
CA PHE A 160 10.45 8.07 14.07
C PHE A 160 10.54 9.46 14.70
N ASP A 161 11.34 10.33 14.09
CA ASP A 161 11.39 11.75 14.48
C ASP A 161 10.15 12.49 14.02
N LEU A 162 9.69 12.19 12.81
CA LEU A 162 8.47 12.76 12.26
C LEU A 162 7.84 11.83 11.21
N PHE A 163 6.54 12.02 10.99
CA PHE A 163 5.80 11.41 9.89
C PHE A 163 5.25 12.49 8.96
N TYR A 164 5.19 12.15 7.69
CA TYR A 164 4.55 12.95 6.67
C TYR A 164 3.21 12.32 6.26
N MET A 165 2.13 13.09 6.36
CA MET A 165 0.76 12.66 6.07
C MET A 165 0.31 13.16 4.71
N GLY A 166 0.27 12.30 3.71
CA GLY A 166 -0.25 12.63 2.39
C GLY A 166 0.64 12.25 1.23
N GLU A 167 0.46 12.97 0.13
CA GLU A 167 1.17 12.76 -1.12
C GLU A 167 2.46 13.58 -1.11
N GLY A 168 3.61 12.91 -1.29
CA GLY A 168 4.93 13.46 -1.00
C GLY A 168 5.36 14.63 -1.88
N GLU A 169 4.70 14.84 -3.01
CA GLU A 169 5.07 15.89 -3.98
C GLU A 169 4.77 17.33 -3.50
N THR A 170 4.08 17.50 -2.37
CA THR A 170 3.56 18.82 -1.98
C THR A 170 4.44 19.63 -1.04
N VAL A 171 5.06 19.03 0.00
CA VAL A 171 5.72 19.82 1.08
C VAL A 171 7.19 19.50 1.33
N TYR A 172 7.77 18.51 0.67
CA TYR A 172 9.17 18.17 0.92
C TYR A 172 10.13 19.32 0.62
N ASP A 173 9.83 20.17 -0.37
CA ASP A 173 10.66 21.33 -0.67
C ASP A 173 10.73 22.30 0.51
N GLU A 174 9.59 22.53 1.18
CA GLU A 174 9.52 23.37 2.39
C GLU A 174 10.31 22.72 3.54
N LEU A 175 10.11 21.43 3.80
CA LEU A 175 10.81 20.70 4.86
C LEU A 175 12.33 20.72 4.69
N LEU A 176 12.82 20.48 3.46
CA LEU A 176 14.25 20.49 3.16
C LEU A 176 14.85 21.90 3.27
N ASN A 177 14.08 22.92 2.91
CA ASN A 177 14.52 24.32 3.08
C ASN A 177 14.60 24.72 4.56
N VAL A 178 13.61 24.33 5.36
CA VAL A 178 13.61 24.54 6.82
C VAL A 178 14.82 23.84 7.47
N TYR A 179 15.15 22.62 7.04
CA TYR A 179 16.34 21.90 7.52
C TYR A 179 17.64 22.68 7.21
N LYS A 180 17.80 23.14 5.97
CA LYS A 180 18.99 23.93 5.56
C LYS A 180 19.10 25.23 6.36
N GLU A 181 17.99 25.91 6.58
CA GLU A 181 17.95 27.13 7.38
C GLU A 181 18.40 26.86 8.82
N ASN A 182 17.84 25.81 9.45
CA ASN A 182 18.25 25.42 10.80
C ASN A 182 19.73 25.05 10.87
N LYS A 183 20.23 24.27 9.94
CA LYS A 183 21.65 23.88 9.86
C LYS A 183 22.56 25.10 9.67
N LYS A 184 22.19 26.06 8.80
CA LYS A 184 22.95 27.29 8.54
C LYS A 184 23.07 28.19 9.76
N ARG A 185 22.03 28.27 10.60
CA ARG A 185 22.06 29.07 11.83
C ARG A 185 22.71 28.38 13.02
N GLY A 186 23.16 27.11 12.86
CA GLY A 186 23.70 26.29 13.94
C GLY A 186 22.66 25.83 14.94
N GLY A 187 21.42 25.67 14.48
CA GLY A 187 20.29 25.23 15.31
C GLY A 187 20.39 23.75 15.72
N THR A 188 19.63 23.39 16.72
CA THR A 188 19.54 22.03 17.29
C THR A 188 18.54 21.16 16.55
N ARG A 189 18.58 19.82 16.80
CA ARG A 189 17.58 18.86 16.33
C ARG A 189 16.17 19.24 16.78
N LYS A 190 16.01 19.64 18.04
CA LYS A 190 14.72 20.05 18.60
C LYS A 190 14.15 21.26 17.86
N GLU A 191 14.97 22.31 17.64
CA GLU A 191 14.53 23.50 16.91
C GLU A 191 14.13 23.17 15.46
N PHE A 192 14.82 22.26 14.80
CA PHE A 192 14.40 21.77 13.49
C PHE A 192 13.02 21.07 13.57
N LEU A 193 12.81 20.18 14.55
CA LEU A 193 11.53 19.48 14.71
C LEU A 193 10.39 20.44 15.05
N GLU A 194 10.64 21.50 15.82
CA GLU A 194 9.68 22.56 16.11
C GLU A 194 9.29 23.32 14.83
N MET A 195 10.26 23.71 14.01
CA MET A 195 9.98 24.32 12.72
C MET A 195 9.25 23.37 11.76
N ALA A 196 9.62 22.10 11.72
CA ALA A 196 8.98 21.09 10.90
C ALA A 196 7.53 20.85 11.30
N ALA A 197 7.22 20.87 12.61
CA ALA A 197 5.85 20.68 13.13
C ALA A 197 4.87 21.78 12.67
N GLU A 198 5.38 22.97 12.30
CA GLU A 198 4.55 24.05 11.74
C GLU A 198 4.14 23.80 10.28
N ILE A 199 4.83 22.90 9.57
CA ILE A 199 4.50 22.55 8.18
C ILE A 199 3.24 21.68 8.16
N GLU A 200 2.32 21.96 7.21
CA GLU A 200 1.11 21.16 7.05
C GLU A 200 1.45 19.70 6.67
N GLY A 201 0.79 18.75 7.31
CA GLY A 201 1.01 17.31 7.05
C GLY A 201 2.16 16.68 7.84
N ILE A 202 2.93 17.45 8.60
CA ILE A 202 3.99 16.91 9.46
C ILE A 202 3.45 16.60 10.85
N TYR A 203 3.72 15.39 11.32
CA TYR A 203 3.46 14.91 12.67
C TYR A 203 4.78 14.56 13.36
N VAL A 204 5.07 15.19 14.50
CA VAL A 204 6.25 14.91 15.34
C VAL A 204 5.77 14.23 16.61
N PRO A 205 5.91 12.89 16.74
CA PRO A 205 5.31 12.12 17.85
C PRO A 205 5.71 12.59 19.24
N ALA A 206 6.95 13.05 19.42
CA ALA A 206 7.48 13.54 20.68
C ALA A 206 6.74 14.80 21.21
N PHE A 207 5.97 15.48 20.34
CA PHE A 207 5.24 16.70 20.70
C PHE A 207 3.77 16.44 21.08
N TYR A 208 3.42 15.17 21.40
CA TYR A 208 2.07 14.79 21.77
C TYR A 208 2.06 13.84 22.96
N ASP A 209 1.20 14.14 23.94
CA ASP A 209 0.90 13.27 25.06
C ASP A 209 -0.36 12.45 24.78
N VAL A 210 -0.29 11.16 25.12
CA VAL A 210 -1.41 10.24 25.03
C VAL A 210 -1.73 9.74 26.43
N THR A 211 -2.96 9.96 26.90
CA THR A 211 -3.45 9.40 28.17
C THR A 211 -4.48 8.32 27.94
N TYR A 212 -4.56 7.38 28.88
CA TYR A 212 -5.43 6.21 28.75
C TYR A 212 -6.38 6.13 29.95
N LYS A 213 -7.59 5.64 29.70
CA LYS A 213 -8.56 5.29 30.73
C LYS A 213 -8.18 3.97 31.41
N GLU A 214 -8.87 3.63 32.50
CA GLU A 214 -8.68 2.36 33.24
C GLU A 214 -8.94 1.12 32.35
N ASP A 215 -9.85 1.22 31.35
CA ASP A 215 -10.15 0.16 30.41
C ASP A 215 -9.13 0.01 29.27
N GLY A 216 -8.09 0.83 29.26
CA GLY A 216 -7.02 0.83 28.27
C GLY A 216 -7.31 1.66 27.01
N THR A 217 -8.53 2.18 26.83
CA THR A 217 -8.85 3.07 25.70
C THR A 217 -8.22 4.44 25.87
N ILE A 218 -8.00 5.16 24.74
CA ILE A 218 -7.42 6.51 24.78
C ILE A 218 -8.43 7.46 25.45
N GLU A 219 -7.96 8.19 26.46
CA GLU A 219 -8.70 9.26 27.12
C GLU A 219 -8.48 10.59 26.39
N SER A 220 -7.21 10.92 26.10
CA SER A 220 -6.86 12.12 25.35
C SER A 220 -5.60 11.93 24.50
N PHE A 221 -5.56 12.66 23.41
CA PHE A 221 -4.41 12.78 22.50
C PHE A 221 -4.21 14.27 22.23
N ARG A 222 -3.17 14.89 22.80
CA ARG A 222 -3.01 16.36 22.80
C ARG A 222 -1.57 16.79 22.54
N PRO A 223 -1.37 17.90 21.80
CA PRO A 223 -0.04 18.50 21.69
C PRO A 223 0.48 18.96 23.06
N ASN A 224 1.76 18.70 23.30
CA ASN A 224 2.52 19.18 24.48
C ASN A 224 3.56 20.25 24.11
N ASN A 225 3.63 20.64 22.83
CA ASN A 225 4.53 21.63 22.29
C ASN A 225 3.72 22.71 21.53
N PRO A 226 4.02 24.02 21.70
CA PRO A 226 3.26 25.09 21.07
C PRO A 226 3.34 25.13 19.54
N HIS A 227 4.35 24.47 18.94
CA HIS A 227 4.50 24.34 17.49
C HIS A 227 3.70 23.16 16.90
N ALA A 228 3.20 22.26 17.73
CA ALA A 228 2.42 21.11 17.30
C ALA A 228 0.93 21.48 17.10
N LYS A 229 0.31 20.92 16.05
CA LYS A 229 -1.09 21.18 15.69
C LYS A 229 -2.03 20.17 16.35
N GLU A 230 -3.22 20.59 16.74
CA GLU A 230 -4.26 19.66 17.25
C GLU A 230 -4.71 18.62 16.20
N LYS A 231 -4.68 19.01 14.92
CA LYS A 231 -5.03 18.15 13.77
C LYS A 231 -3.96 18.26 12.70
N ILE A 232 -3.49 17.10 12.26
CA ILE A 232 -2.56 16.99 11.14
C ILE A 232 -3.36 16.79 9.86
N LYS A 233 -3.34 17.78 8.97
CA LYS A 233 -4.10 17.76 7.73
C LYS A 233 -3.32 17.04 6.64
N LYS A 234 -3.92 16.00 6.07
CA LYS A 234 -3.37 15.28 4.92
C LYS A 234 -3.12 16.22 3.74
N GLN A 235 -1.98 16.07 3.10
CA GLN A 235 -1.60 16.80 1.91
C GLN A 235 -2.00 16.05 0.64
N VAL A 236 -2.48 16.77 -0.37
CA VAL A 236 -3.08 16.20 -1.58
C VAL A 236 -2.59 16.96 -2.81
N VAL A 237 -2.05 16.25 -3.78
CA VAL A 237 -1.75 16.78 -5.12
C VAL A 237 -3.07 16.93 -5.88
N MET A 238 -3.55 18.15 -6.06
CA MET A 238 -4.81 18.41 -6.74
C MET A 238 -4.69 18.38 -8.25
N ASP A 239 -3.59 18.88 -8.81
CA ASP A 239 -3.27 18.81 -10.23
C ASP A 239 -2.30 17.66 -10.52
N MET A 240 -2.85 16.52 -10.93
CA MET A 240 -2.09 15.33 -11.30
C MET A 240 -1.31 15.49 -12.59
N THR A 241 -1.71 16.43 -13.44
CA THR A 241 -1.12 16.64 -14.77
C THR A 241 0.22 17.34 -14.68
N SER A 242 0.32 18.36 -13.82
CA SER A 242 1.57 19.09 -13.59
C SER A 242 2.46 18.48 -12.50
N ALA A 243 1.96 17.47 -11.76
CA ALA A 243 2.73 16.81 -10.71
C ALA A 243 3.99 16.12 -11.27
N THR A 244 5.06 16.18 -10.48
CA THR A 244 6.33 15.51 -10.84
C THR A 244 6.11 14.02 -11.09
N TYR A 245 6.67 13.52 -12.19
CA TYR A 245 6.61 12.13 -12.55
C TYR A 245 7.92 11.70 -13.22
N PRO A 246 8.45 10.48 -12.97
CA PRO A 246 9.72 10.04 -13.53
C PRO A 246 9.61 9.77 -15.04
N GLU A 247 10.36 10.50 -15.85
CA GLU A 247 10.49 10.26 -17.29
C GLU A 247 11.57 9.22 -17.61
N LYS A 248 12.50 9.02 -16.67
CA LYS A 248 13.63 8.09 -16.78
C LYS A 248 13.73 7.25 -15.51
N PRO A 249 12.77 6.36 -15.25
CA PRO A 249 12.83 5.52 -14.06
C PRO A 249 14.09 4.65 -14.06
N VAL A 250 14.59 4.35 -12.87
CA VAL A 250 15.77 3.49 -12.70
C VAL A 250 15.42 2.07 -13.15
N VAL A 251 16.30 1.48 -13.96
CA VAL A 251 16.10 0.13 -14.51
C VAL A 251 16.82 -0.90 -13.62
N PRO A 252 16.10 -1.85 -13.00
CA PRO A 252 16.71 -2.82 -12.10
C PRO A 252 17.64 -3.79 -12.85
N PHE A 253 18.73 -4.20 -12.21
CA PHE A 253 19.66 -5.21 -12.76
C PHE A 253 19.12 -6.64 -12.69
N ILE A 254 18.17 -6.90 -11.82
CA ILE A 254 17.49 -8.19 -11.69
C ILE A 254 16.00 -7.96 -11.86
N LYS A 255 15.27 -9.00 -12.26
CA LYS A 255 13.84 -8.92 -12.45
C LYS A 255 13.13 -8.47 -11.17
N ALA A 256 12.53 -7.29 -11.20
CA ALA A 256 11.69 -6.76 -10.14
C ALA A 256 10.28 -7.38 -10.20
N THR A 257 9.49 -7.23 -9.16
CA THR A 257 8.11 -7.72 -9.11
C THR A 257 7.25 -7.06 -10.19
N GLN A 258 7.47 -5.78 -10.46
CA GLN A 258 6.85 -5.02 -11.56
C GLN A 258 7.95 -4.45 -12.46
N ASP A 259 8.45 -5.28 -13.36
CA ASP A 259 9.51 -4.94 -14.32
C ASP A 259 8.89 -4.40 -15.63
N ARG A 260 8.39 -3.16 -15.55
CA ARG A 260 7.60 -2.52 -16.61
C ARG A 260 7.50 -1.01 -16.45
N VAL A 261 7.12 -0.31 -17.52
CA VAL A 261 6.68 1.08 -17.44
C VAL A 261 5.33 1.14 -16.72
N VAL A 262 5.22 1.98 -15.70
CA VAL A 262 3.96 2.22 -14.97
C VAL A 262 3.46 3.62 -15.29
N LEU A 263 2.24 3.75 -15.81
CA LEU A 263 1.56 5.02 -16.02
C LEU A 263 0.46 5.16 -14.95
N GLU A 264 0.64 6.09 -14.02
CA GLU A 264 -0.36 6.42 -13.03
C GLU A 264 -1.43 7.32 -13.66
N ILE A 265 -2.59 6.72 -14.00
CA ILE A 265 -3.66 7.40 -14.75
C ILE A 265 -4.57 8.23 -13.84
N GLN A 266 -4.74 7.78 -12.59
CA GLN A 266 -5.55 8.51 -11.59
C GLN A 266 -5.15 8.13 -10.17
N ARG A 267 -5.42 9.03 -9.22
CA ARG A 267 -5.40 8.79 -7.76
C ARG A 267 -6.79 8.90 -7.18
N GLY A 268 -7.06 8.08 -6.15
CA GLY A 268 -8.38 7.97 -5.53
C GLY A 268 -9.29 7.01 -6.29
N CYS A 269 -10.50 6.85 -5.77
CA CYS A 269 -11.53 5.97 -6.32
C CYS A 269 -12.91 6.58 -6.11
N ILE A 270 -13.75 6.56 -7.14
CA ILE A 270 -15.13 7.08 -7.05
C ILE A 270 -16.05 6.15 -6.26
N ARG A 271 -15.63 4.91 -6.01
CA ARG A 271 -16.44 3.89 -5.33
C ARG A 271 -16.44 4.12 -3.83
N GLY A 272 -17.42 3.56 -3.17
CA GLY A 272 -17.64 3.72 -1.73
C GLY A 272 -17.51 2.41 -0.95
N CYS A 273 -16.63 1.47 -1.38
CA CYS A 273 -16.45 0.20 -0.67
C CYS A 273 -16.05 0.46 0.79
N ARG A 274 -16.86 -0.04 1.75
CA ARG A 274 -16.79 0.30 3.17
C ARG A 274 -15.61 -0.31 3.90
N PHE A 275 -14.99 -1.33 3.34
CA PHE A 275 -13.78 -1.96 3.88
C PHE A 275 -12.49 -1.30 3.36
N CYS A 276 -12.56 -0.55 2.26
CA CYS A 276 -11.39 -0.13 1.50
C CYS A 276 -10.76 1.14 2.08
N GLN A 277 -9.64 1.01 2.76
CA GLN A 277 -8.88 2.14 3.31
C GLN A 277 -8.37 3.07 2.19
N ALA A 278 -7.78 2.52 1.13
CA ALA A 278 -7.29 3.31 0.00
C ALA A 278 -8.41 4.13 -0.66
N GLY A 279 -9.64 3.58 -0.77
CA GLY A 279 -10.81 4.27 -1.27
C GLY A 279 -11.24 5.47 -0.43
N MET A 280 -10.83 5.56 0.83
CA MET A 280 -11.07 6.69 1.73
C MET A 280 -9.87 7.63 1.79
N LEU A 281 -8.66 7.10 1.94
CA LEU A 281 -7.43 7.87 2.09
C LEU A 281 -7.08 8.70 0.85
N TYR A 282 -7.28 8.17 -0.36
CA TYR A 282 -6.88 8.84 -1.59
C TYR A 282 -7.98 9.69 -2.24
N ARG A 283 -9.08 9.97 -1.52
CA ARG A 283 -10.08 10.96 -1.96
C ARG A 283 -9.50 12.39 -1.90
N PRO A 284 -9.94 13.28 -2.82
CA PRO A 284 -10.85 13.10 -3.96
C PRO A 284 -10.19 12.32 -5.11
N THR A 285 -11.01 11.77 -6.03
CA THR A 285 -10.48 11.15 -7.25
C THR A 285 -10.01 12.22 -8.23
N ARG A 286 -8.79 12.08 -8.75
CA ARG A 286 -8.15 13.02 -9.68
C ARG A 286 -7.51 12.22 -10.79
N GLU A 287 -7.72 12.68 -12.02
CA GLU A 287 -7.23 12.06 -13.25
C GLU A 287 -6.04 12.83 -13.80
N LYS A 288 -5.12 12.14 -14.45
CA LYS A 288 -4.02 12.72 -15.21
C LYS A 288 -4.46 12.88 -16.66
N ASP A 289 -4.05 13.97 -17.30
CA ASP A 289 -4.35 14.26 -18.69
C ASP A 289 -3.81 13.17 -19.63
N VAL A 290 -4.61 12.79 -20.62
CA VAL A 290 -4.30 11.69 -21.53
C VAL A 290 -3.11 11.98 -22.45
N GLU A 291 -2.93 13.24 -22.87
CA GLU A 291 -1.79 13.62 -23.72
C GLU A 291 -0.47 13.56 -22.96
N VAL A 292 -0.49 13.93 -21.68
CA VAL A 292 0.67 13.79 -20.79
C VAL A 292 1.03 12.31 -20.59
N LEU A 293 0.04 11.43 -20.44
CA LEU A 293 0.27 9.98 -20.33
C LEU A 293 0.87 9.38 -21.61
N LYS A 294 0.41 9.84 -22.77
CA LYS A 294 0.98 9.46 -24.08
C LYS A 294 2.46 9.85 -24.19
N ASP A 295 2.80 11.07 -23.81
CA ASP A 295 4.18 11.56 -23.78
C ASP A 295 5.06 10.76 -22.81
N TYR A 296 4.57 10.48 -21.60
CA TYR A 296 5.30 9.63 -20.63
C TYR A 296 5.53 8.22 -21.17
N ALA A 297 4.58 7.62 -21.87
CA ALA A 297 4.77 6.30 -22.49
C ALA A 297 5.99 6.28 -23.43
N TYR A 298 6.12 7.26 -24.34
CA TYR A 298 7.27 7.40 -25.21
C TYR A 298 8.59 7.58 -24.44
N LYS A 299 8.62 8.54 -23.52
CA LYS A 299 9.83 8.90 -22.76
C LYS A 299 10.34 7.74 -21.92
N MET A 300 9.42 7.09 -21.18
CA MET A 300 9.78 5.99 -20.29
C MET A 300 10.21 4.75 -21.05
N LEU A 301 9.50 4.34 -22.13
CA LEU A 301 9.93 3.21 -22.96
C LEU A 301 11.31 3.45 -23.59
N LYS A 302 11.52 4.65 -24.14
CA LYS A 302 12.81 5.02 -24.75
C LYS A 302 13.96 5.01 -23.73
N SER A 303 13.72 5.42 -22.49
CA SER A 303 14.76 5.53 -21.45
C SER A 303 15.05 4.22 -20.74
N THR A 304 14.14 3.25 -20.76
CA THR A 304 14.25 1.99 -19.99
C THR A 304 14.43 0.76 -20.86
N GLY A 305 13.83 0.74 -22.05
CA GLY A 305 13.78 -0.46 -22.89
C GLY A 305 12.83 -1.55 -22.39
N HIS A 306 11.90 -1.23 -21.47
CA HIS A 306 10.88 -2.19 -21.03
C HIS A 306 9.96 -2.62 -22.17
N GLU A 307 9.48 -3.85 -22.11
CA GLU A 307 8.57 -4.47 -23.10
C GLU A 307 7.11 -4.53 -22.63
N GLU A 308 6.78 -3.86 -21.50
CA GLU A 308 5.43 -3.82 -20.97
C GLU A 308 5.10 -2.43 -20.40
N ILE A 309 3.87 -1.97 -20.65
CA ILE A 309 3.26 -0.79 -20.01
C ILE A 309 2.10 -1.26 -19.13
N SER A 310 2.03 -0.76 -17.90
CA SER A 310 0.92 -0.99 -16.99
C SER A 310 0.24 0.32 -16.60
N LEU A 311 -1.10 0.35 -16.68
CA LEU A 311 -1.89 1.49 -16.22
C LEU A 311 -2.19 1.33 -14.72
N SER A 312 -1.69 2.24 -13.89
CA SER A 312 -1.86 2.18 -12.43
C SER A 312 -2.97 3.07 -11.93
N SER A 313 -3.90 2.49 -11.16
CA SER A 313 -4.93 3.19 -10.40
C SER A 313 -5.63 2.25 -9.41
N LEU A 314 -6.46 2.79 -8.53
CA LEU A 314 -7.35 1.99 -7.67
C LEU A 314 -8.57 1.41 -8.43
N SER A 315 -8.90 1.96 -9.59
CA SER A 315 -10.00 1.50 -10.44
C SER A 315 -9.80 1.99 -11.87
N SER A 316 -9.04 1.25 -12.66
CA SER A 316 -8.68 1.66 -14.02
C SER A 316 -9.89 1.81 -14.94
N SER A 317 -10.94 1.00 -14.73
CA SER A 317 -12.20 1.09 -15.49
C SER A 317 -12.96 2.41 -15.30
N ASP A 318 -12.68 3.14 -14.21
CA ASP A 318 -13.36 4.40 -13.89
C ASP A 318 -12.61 5.64 -14.44
N TYR A 319 -11.44 5.47 -15.10
CA TYR A 319 -10.72 6.56 -15.75
C TYR A 319 -11.46 7.02 -17.00
N SER A 320 -11.71 8.35 -17.13
CA SER A 320 -12.58 8.93 -18.14
C SER A 320 -12.08 8.67 -19.59
N HIS A 321 -10.77 8.65 -19.79
CA HIS A 321 -10.12 8.51 -21.10
C HIS A 321 -9.51 7.13 -21.32
N LEU A 322 -9.96 6.08 -20.60
CA LEU A 322 -9.35 4.74 -20.67
C LEU A 322 -9.31 4.20 -22.10
N ARG A 323 -10.43 4.27 -22.83
CA ARG A 323 -10.52 3.75 -24.21
C ARG A 323 -9.54 4.47 -25.14
N GLU A 324 -9.51 5.79 -25.09
CA GLU A 324 -8.60 6.61 -25.90
C GLU A 324 -7.14 6.24 -25.65
N LEU A 325 -6.73 6.20 -24.37
CA LEU A 325 -5.38 5.86 -23.99
C LEU A 325 -4.98 4.45 -24.41
N VAL A 326 -5.83 3.46 -24.18
CA VAL A 326 -5.55 2.06 -24.52
C VAL A 326 -5.45 1.89 -26.04
N THR A 327 -6.37 2.49 -26.82
CA THR A 327 -6.30 2.46 -28.30
C THR A 327 -4.99 3.05 -28.78
N PHE A 328 -4.61 4.24 -28.30
CA PHE A 328 -3.34 4.86 -28.64
C PHE A 328 -2.13 3.95 -28.33
N LEU A 329 -2.06 3.39 -27.11
CA LEU A 329 -0.95 2.54 -26.70
C LEU A 329 -0.83 1.28 -27.58
N ILE A 330 -1.96 0.71 -28.00
CA ILE A 330 -1.99 -0.46 -28.87
C ILE A 330 -1.51 -0.08 -30.27
N ASP A 331 -2.10 0.94 -30.87
CA ASP A 331 -1.79 1.37 -32.22
C ASP A 331 -0.31 1.73 -32.40
N GLU A 332 0.24 2.40 -31.37
CA GLU A 332 1.62 2.89 -31.43
C GLU A 332 2.67 1.81 -31.09
N PHE A 333 2.42 0.98 -30.07
CA PHE A 333 3.47 0.14 -29.47
C PHE A 333 3.32 -1.36 -29.73
N LYS A 334 2.15 -1.86 -30.16
CA LYS A 334 1.94 -3.30 -30.42
C LYS A 334 2.90 -3.83 -31.53
N SER A 335 3.12 -3.06 -32.56
CA SER A 335 4.05 -3.45 -33.64
C SER A 335 5.51 -3.55 -33.20
N GLN A 336 5.85 -2.91 -32.08
CA GLN A 336 7.17 -2.93 -31.44
C GLN A 336 7.31 -4.06 -30.39
N GLY A 337 6.28 -4.90 -30.23
CA GLY A 337 6.29 -6.01 -29.25
C GLY A 337 6.03 -5.60 -27.80
N ILE A 338 5.57 -4.36 -27.57
CA ILE A 338 5.25 -3.87 -26.22
C ILE A 338 3.87 -4.39 -25.76
N ASN A 339 3.83 -5.02 -24.60
CA ASN A 339 2.61 -5.51 -23.98
C ASN A 339 1.92 -4.41 -23.16
N ILE A 340 0.59 -4.43 -23.11
CA ILE A 340 -0.20 -3.52 -22.28
C ILE A 340 -0.91 -4.30 -21.19
N SER A 341 -0.71 -3.91 -19.94
CA SER A 341 -1.32 -4.51 -18.76
C SER A 341 -2.32 -3.55 -18.13
N LEU A 342 -3.53 -4.05 -17.86
CA LEU A 342 -4.62 -3.30 -17.25
C LEU A 342 -4.98 -3.92 -15.91
N PRO A 343 -4.24 -3.64 -14.83
CA PRO A 343 -4.62 -4.10 -13.50
C PRO A 343 -5.85 -3.33 -13.00
N SER A 344 -6.52 -3.86 -11.99
CA SER A 344 -7.65 -3.20 -11.31
C SER A 344 -8.87 -2.94 -12.21
N LEU A 345 -9.10 -3.77 -13.22
CA LEU A 345 -10.34 -3.77 -13.98
C LEU A 345 -11.50 -4.30 -13.13
N ARG A 346 -12.63 -3.63 -13.20
CA ARG A 346 -13.86 -4.11 -12.60
C ARG A 346 -14.62 -4.99 -13.59
N ILE A 347 -15.30 -5.99 -13.06
CA ILE A 347 -16.06 -6.95 -13.89
C ILE A 347 -17.28 -6.32 -14.57
N ASP A 348 -17.91 -5.33 -13.95
CA ASP A 348 -19.06 -4.57 -14.48
C ASP A 348 -18.69 -3.58 -15.60
N ALA A 349 -17.42 -3.19 -15.68
CA ALA A 349 -16.91 -2.31 -16.72
C ALA A 349 -16.04 -3.06 -17.75
N PHE A 350 -16.12 -4.39 -17.73
CA PHE A 350 -15.40 -5.22 -18.68
C PHE A 350 -15.92 -4.98 -20.10
N SER A 351 -15.07 -4.43 -20.96
CA SER A 351 -15.36 -4.17 -22.37
C SER A 351 -14.53 -5.12 -23.23
N LEU A 352 -15.20 -6.03 -23.91
CA LEU A 352 -14.56 -6.93 -24.90
C LEU A 352 -13.76 -6.17 -25.95
N ASP A 353 -14.26 -5.00 -26.35
CA ASP A 353 -13.60 -4.18 -27.36
C ASP A 353 -12.22 -3.71 -26.91
N VAL A 354 -12.08 -3.29 -25.66
CA VAL A 354 -10.80 -2.86 -25.08
C VAL A 354 -9.89 -4.07 -24.80
N MET A 355 -10.46 -5.14 -24.23
CA MET A 355 -9.69 -6.33 -23.88
C MET A 355 -9.31 -7.17 -25.09
N GLY A 356 -10.16 -7.27 -26.10
CA GLY A 356 -9.85 -7.96 -27.34
C GLY A 356 -8.65 -7.35 -28.08
N GLN A 357 -8.52 -6.03 -28.04
CA GLN A 357 -7.40 -5.31 -28.63
C GLN A 357 -6.07 -5.52 -27.87
N VAL A 358 -6.14 -5.61 -26.52
CA VAL A 358 -4.96 -5.78 -25.67
C VAL A 358 -4.37 -7.20 -25.73
N GLN A 359 -5.15 -8.23 -26.06
CA GLN A 359 -4.80 -9.61 -25.75
C GLN A 359 -4.45 -10.54 -26.90
N ASP A 360 -4.12 -10.05 -28.06
CA ASP A 360 -3.63 -10.92 -29.15
C ASP A 360 -2.30 -11.66 -28.84
N ILE A 361 -1.63 -11.33 -27.71
CA ILE A 361 -0.27 -11.84 -27.45
C ILE A 361 -0.22 -12.94 -26.38
N ARG A 362 -1.00 -12.88 -25.29
CA ARG A 362 -1.12 -13.97 -24.29
C ARG A 362 -2.41 -13.84 -23.47
N LYS A 363 -3.31 -14.83 -23.58
CA LYS A 363 -4.49 -14.95 -22.70
C LYS A 363 -4.06 -15.45 -21.31
N SER A 364 -3.73 -14.52 -20.41
CA SER A 364 -3.53 -14.78 -18.99
C SER A 364 -4.88 -15.02 -18.27
N SER A 365 -4.87 -15.47 -17.02
CA SER A 365 -6.10 -15.55 -16.23
C SER A 365 -6.63 -14.14 -15.94
N LEU A 366 -7.94 -13.94 -16.07
CA LEU A 366 -8.60 -12.72 -15.62
C LEU A 366 -8.83 -12.76 -14.10
N THR A 367 -8.66 -11.64 -13.45
CA THR A 367 -8.84 -11.50 -12.01
C THR A 367 -9.97 -10.54 -11.71
N PHE A 368 -10.94 -10.99 -10.92
CA PHE A 368 -12.05 -10.19 -10.45
C PHE A 368 -12.18 -10.28 -8.93
N ALA A 369 -12.68 -9.22 -8.33
CA ALA A 369 -12.84 -9.11 -6.89
C ALA A 369 -14.31 -8.80 -6.52
N PRO A 370 -15.20 -9.80 -6.49
CA PRO A 370 -16.56 -9.63 -5.99
C PRO A 370 -16.60 -9.27 -4.49
N GLU A 371 -15.58 -9.69 -3.74
CA GLU A 371 -15.33 -9.50 -2.31
C GLU A 371 -16.30 -10.25 -1.39
N ALA A 372 -17.54 -10.51 -1.82
CA ALA A 372 -18.54 -11.28 -1.08
C ALA A 372 -19.40 -12.15 -2.02
N GLY A 373 -19.81 -13.33 -1.54
CA GLY A 373 -20.58 -14.31 -2.31
C GLY A 373 -22.03 -13.89 -2.52
N SER A 374 -22.70 -13.44 -1.45
CA SER A 374 -24.12 -13.06 -1.49
C SER A 374 -24.33 -11.60 -1.92
N GLN A 375 -25.48 -11.30 -2.54
CA GLN A 375 -25.88 -9.93 -2.85
C GLN A 375 -26.02 -9.08 -1.59
N ARG A 376 -26.56 -9.67 -0.52
CA ARG A 376 -26.69 -9.01 0.77
C ARG A 376 -25.33 -8.51 1.26
N MET A 377 -24.32 -9.35 1.28
CA MET A 377 -22.97 -8.97 1.73
C MET A 377 -22.32 -7.97 0.78
N ARG A 378 -22.51 -8.06 -0.54
CA ARG A 378 -22.03 -7.04 -1.47
C ARG A 378 -22.67 -5.68 -1.20
N ASN A 379 -23.94 -5.63 -0.76
CA ASN A 379 -24.58 -4.40 -0.33
C ASN A 379 -24.02 -3.90 1.01
N VAL A 380 -23.79 -4.78 1.99
CA VAL A 380 -23.15 -4.43 3.28
C VAL A 380 -21.80 -3.75 3.06
N ILE A 381 -20.97 -4.31 2.19
CA ILE A 381 -19.64 -3.73 1.88
C ILE A 381 -19.67 -2.62 0.82
N ASN A 382 -20.85 -2.29 0.30
CA ASN A 382 -21.06 -1.30 -0.77
C ASN A 382 -20.20 -1.55 -2.02
N LYS A 383 -20.10 -2.82 -2.46
CA LYS A 383 -19.30 -3.17 -3.63
C LYS A 383 -19.93 -2.71 -4.95
N GLY A 384 -21.25 -2.55 -4.99
CA GLY A 384 -22.00 -2.06 -6.16
C GLY A 384 -21.88 -3.01 -7.37
N LEU A 385 -21.94 -4.33 -7.13
CA LEU A 385 -21.95 -5.38 -8.14
C LEU A 385 -23.15 -6.30 -7.92
N THR A 386 -23.87 -6.63 -8.99
CA THR A 386 -24.92 -7.66 -8.98
C THR A 386 -24.35 -9.02 -9.37
N VAL A 387 -25.13 -10.08 -9.17
CA VAL A 387 -24.77 -11.44 -9.67
C VAL A 387 -24.72 -11.41 -11.20
N GLU A 388 -25.65 -10.70 -11.83
CA GLU A 388 -25.76 -10.56 -13.28
C GLU A 388 -24.52 -9.87 -13.86
N ASP A 389 -24.02 -8.80 -13.21
CA ASP A 389 -22.77 -8.13 -13.61
C ASP A 389 -21.59 -9.09 -13.57
N ILE A 390 -21.49 -9.88 -12.50
CA ILE A 390 -20.37 -10.83 -12.31
C ILE A 390 -20.42 -11.95 -13.35
N ILE A 391 -21.57 -12.59 -13.53
CA ILE A 391 -21.74 -13.67 -14.51
C ILE A 391 -21.63 -13.14 -15.93
N GLY A 392 -22.20 -11.96 -16.21
CA GLY A 392 -22.12 -11.30 -17.51
C GLY A 392 -20.69 -10.95 -17.89
N GLY A 393 -19.92 -10.35 -17.00
CA GLY A 393 -18.53 -10.01 -17.25
C GLY A 393 -17.63 -11.23 -17.43
N ALA A 394 -17.82 -12.27 -16.60
CA ALA A 394 -17.13 -13.56 -16.78
C ALA A 394 -17.53 -14.25 -18.08
N GLY A 395 -18.82 -14.19 -18.46
CA GLY A 395 -19.34 -14.73 -19.72
C GLY A 395 -18.73 -14.05 -20.94
N GLN A 396 -18.67 -12.73 -20.93
CA GLN A 396 -17.98 -11.97 -21.98
C GLN A 396 -16.51 -12.38 -22.14
N ALA A 397 -15.82 -12.59 -21.01
CA ALA A 397 -14.45 -13.08 -21.05
C ALA A 397 -14.36 -14.47 -21.70
N PHE A 398 -15.25 -15.38 -21.35
CA PHE A 398 -15.29 -16.73 -21.95
C PHE A 398 -15.61 -16.69 -23.44
N ASP A 399 -16.55 -15.85 -23.88
CA ASP A 399 -16.89 -15.62 -25.28
C ASP A 399 -15.68 -15.05 -26.05
N GLY A 400 -14.84 -14.24 -25.38
CA GLY A 400 -13.55 -13.77 -25.88
C GLY A 400 -12.42 -14.83 -25.87
N GLY A 401 -12.72 -16.06 -25.43
CA GLY A 401 -11.81 -17.22 -25.48
C GLY A 401 -10.95 -17.44 -24.22
N TRP A 402 -11.25 -16.76 -23.10
CA TRP A 402 -10.66 -17.11 -21.80
C TRP A 402 -11.28 -18.40 -21.27
N ASN A 403 -10.51 -19.11 -20.48
CA ASN A 403 -10.98 -20.31 -19.76
C ASN A 403 -10.53 -20.34 -18.30
N LYS A 404 -9.83 -19.28 -17.83
CA LYS A 404 -9.32 -19.18 -16.47
C LYS A 404 -9.73 -17.85 -15.87
N VAL A 405 -10.38 -17.93 -14.70
CA VAL A 405 -10.80 -16.76 -13.90
C VAL A 405 -10.30 -16.94 -12.48
N LYS A 406 -9.77 -15.86 -11.89
CA LYS A 406 -9.46 -15.75 -10.46
C LYS A 406 -10.48 -14.85 -9.80
N LEU A 407 -10.99 -15.29 -8.65
CA LEU A 407 -11.95 -14.55 -7.84
C LEU A 407 -11.39 -14.30 -6.45
N TYR A 408 -11.50 -13.06 -5.99
CA TYR A 408 -11.12 -12.68 -4.63
C TYR A 408 -12.34 -12.36 -3.79
N PHE A 409 -12.33 -12.86 -2.54
CA PHE A 409 -13.36 -12.63 -1.54
C PHE A 409 -12.73 -12.39 -0.16
N MET A 410 -13.52 -11.85 0.76
CA MET A 410 -13.17 -11.69 2.16
C MET A 410 -14.07 -12.54 3.05
N LEU A 411 -13.53 -13.03 4.16
CA LEU A 411 -14.25 -13.72 5.25
C LEU A 411 -14.10 -12.93 6.55
N GLY A 412 -15.11 -12.99 7.40
CA GLY A 412 -15.13 -12.26 8.67
C GLY A 412 -15.65 -10.82 8.54
N LEU A 413 -16.40 -10.52 7.50
CA LEU A 413 -17.05 -9.22 7.32
C LEU A 413 -18.14 -8.97 8.38
N PRO A 414 -18.40 -7.70 8.76
CA PRO A 414 -19.50 -7.39 9.66
C PRO A 414 -20.83 -7.95 9.17
N THR A 415 -21.62 -8.56 10.03
CA THR A 415 -22.91 -9.22 9.77
C THR A 415 -22.88 -10.47 8.89
N GLU A 416 -21.69 -11.01 8.56
CA GLU A 416 -21.54 -12.23 7.74
C GLU A 416 -22.19 -13.44 8.41
N THR A 417 -22.99 -14.19 7.65
CA THR A 417 -23.62 -15.45 8.07
C THR A 417 -23.03 -16.65 7.32
N GLU A 418 -23.37 -17.89 7.74
CA GLU A 418 -22.96 -19.09 7.03
C GLU A 418 -23.51 -19.12 5.60
N GLU A 419 -24.74 -18.64 5.38
CA GLU A 419 -25.33 -18.56 4.04
C GLU A 419 -24.52 -17.63 3.12
N ASP A 420 -24.00 -16.52 3.66
CA ASP A 420 -23.15 -15.61 2.87
C ASP A 420 -21.83 -16.28 2.48
N MET A 421 -21.23 -17.06 3.39
CA MET A 421 -20.02 -17.82 3.12
C MET A 421 -20.26 -18.92 2.08
N ARG A 422 -21.38 -19.65 2.18
CA ARG A 422 -21.77 -20.67 1.21
C ARG A 422 -22.09 -20.10 -0.17
N ALA A 423 -22.53 -18.86 -0.25
CA ALA A 423 -22.74 -18.16 -1.52
C ALA A 423 -21.45 -17.92 -2.33
N ILE A 424 -20.26 -18.00 -1.72
CA ILE A 424 -18.98 -17.88 -2.45
C ILE A 424 -18.79 -19.02 -3.45
N PRO A 425 -18.78 -20.31 -3.05
CA PRO A 425 -18.68 -21.41 -3.99
C PRO A 425 -19.87 -21.51 -4.94
N GLU A 426 -21.08 -21.12 -4.54
CA GLU A 426 -22.24 -21.08 -5.42
C GLU A 426 -22.05 -20.10 -6.57
N LEU A 427 -21.54 -18.88 -6.30
CA LEU A 427 -21.22 -17.90 -7.32
C LEU A 427 -20.12 -18.41 -8.27
N ALA A 428 -19.09 -19.05 -7.73
CA ALA A 428 -18.02 -19.65 -8.54
C ALA A 428 -18.56 -20.77 -9.45
N ASP A 429 -19.51 -21.60 -8.95
CA ASP A 429 -20.16 -22.64 -9.76
C ASP A 429 -21.07 -22.05 -10.85
N GLN A 430 -21.80 -20.98 -10.57
CA GLN A 430 -22.60 -20.27 -11.58
C GLN A 430 -21.73 -19.73 -12.71
N ILE A 431 -20.55 -19.18 -12.40
CA ILE A 431 -19.57 -18.74 -13.40
C ILE A 431 -19.09 -19.96 -14.22
N ALA A 432 -18.79 -21.09 -13.58
CA ALA A 432 -18.39 -22.31 -14.29
C ALA A 432 -19.51 -22.85 -15.18
N ARG A 433 -20.79 -22.78 -14.75
CA ARG A 433 -21.95 -23.14 -15.58
C ARG A 433 -22.01 -22.28 -16.82
N ARG A 434 -21.85 -20.96 -16.71
CA ARG A 434 -21.82 -20.03 -17.86
C ARG A 434 -20.75 -20.41 -18.89
N TYR A 435 -19.56 -20.86 -18.45
CA TYR A 435 -18.55 -21.40 -19.36
C TYR A 435 -19.03 -22.65 -20.10
N TYR A 436 -19.71 -23.56 -19.41
CA TYR A 436 -20.17 -24.82 -19.98
C TYR A 436 -21.42 -24.71 -20.87
N GLU A 437 -22.06 -23.53 -20.96
CA GLU A 437 -23.06 -23.21 -21.95
C GLU A 437 -22.46 -23.05 -23.36
N ILE A 438 -21.15 -22.71 -23.45
CA ILE A 438 -20.44 -22.65 -24.73
C ILE A 438 -20.37 -24.08 -25.34
N PRO A 439 -20.70 -24.25 -26.64
CA PRO A 439 -20.55 -25.54 -27.31
C PRO A 439 -19.15 -26.14 -27.16
N LYS A 440 -19.08 -27.46 -26.98
CA LYS A 440 -17.82 -28.15 -26.63
C LYS A 440 -16.70 -27.94 -27.65
N ASP A 441 -17.04 -27.85 -28.92
CA ASP A 441 -16.14 -27.60 -30.05
C ASP A 441 -15.63 -26.14 -30.14
N GLN A 442 -16.31 -25.21 -29.45
CA GLN A 442 -15.93 -23.79 -29.38
C GLN A 442 -15.20 -23.44 -28.08
N ARG A 443 -15.07 -24.38 -27.12
CA ARG A 443 -14.39 -24.14 -25.84
C ARG A 443 -12.89 -24.11 -25.98
N ASN A 444 -12.25 -23.12 -25.36
CA ASN A 444 -10.80 -23.05 -25.26
C ASN A 444 -10.30 -23.85 -24.03
N GLY A 445 -10.34 -25.20 -24.15
CA GLY A 445 -9.86 -26.11 -23.10
C GLY A 445 -10.81 -26.28 -21.91
N LYS A 446 -10.26 -26.57 -20.73
CA LYS A 446 -11.02 -26.78 -19.49
C LYS A 446 -11.21 -25.49 -18.73
N CYS A 447 -12.43 -25.27 -18.23
CA CYS A 447 -12.70 -24.17 -17.30
C CYS A 447 -11.89 -24.33 -16.01
N GLN A 448 -11.30 -23.24 -15.53
CA GLN A 448 -10.67 -23.17 -14.23
C GLN A 448 -11.06 -21.88 -13.53
N ILE A 449 -11.80 -21.99 -12.44
CA ILE A 449 -12.13 -20.90 -11.54
C ILE A 449 -11.30 -21.08 -10.28
N THR A 450 -10.40 -20.15 -10.00
CA THR A 450 -9.59 -20.13 -8.78
C THR A 450 -10.13 -19.07 -7.85
N THR A 451 -10.65 -19.50 -6.71
CA THR A 451 -11.17 -18.61 -5.66
C THR A 451 -10.15 -18.50 -4.54
N SER A 452 -9.84 -17.26 -4.14
CA SER A 452 -8.99 -16.96 -2.99
C SER A 452 -9.74 -16.09 -2.01
N THR A 453 -9.71 -16.47 -0.72
CA THR A 453 -10.27 -15.64 0.35
C THR A 453 -9.14 -15.07 1.21
N SER A 454 -9.25 -13.77 1.52
CA SER A 454 -8.52 -13.11 2.60
C SER A 454 -9.42 -12.96 3.81
N PHE A 455 -8.83 -12.74 4.98
CA PHE A 455 -9.59 -12.43 6.17
C PHE A 455 -9.69 -10.93 6.36
N PHE A 456 -10.87 -10.47 6.77
CA PHE A 456 -11.17 -9.06 6.90
C PHE A 456 -10.42 -8.41 8.07
N ILE A 457 -9.81 -7.25 7.81
CA ILE A 457 -9.18 -6.40 8.81
C ILE A 457 -9.86 -5.02 8.77
N PRO A 458 -10.43 -4.55 9.89
CA PRO A 458 -11.02 -3.22 9.98
C PRO A 458 -9.92 -2.15 10.03
N LYS A 459 -9.56 -1.61 8.88
CA LYS A 459 -8.50 -0.59 8.76
C LYS A 459 -8.96 0.80 9.25
N PRO A 460 -8.04 1.64 9.74
CA PRO A 460 -8.30 3.04 10.08
C PRO A 460 -8.99 3.83 8.96
N PHE A 461 -9.80 4.81 9.33
CA PHE A 461 -10.53 5.68 8.39
C PHE A 461 -11.50 4.97 7.44
N THR A 462 -11.89 3.74 7.73
CA THR A 462 -12.96 3.07 7.00
C THR A 462 -14.26 3.08 7.79
N PRO A 463 -15.44 2.98 7.13
CA PRO A 463 -16.70 2.74 7.83
C PRO A 463 -16.65 1.53 8.78
N PHE A 464 -15.80 0.56 8.51
CA PHE A 464 -15.66 -0.66 9.32
C PHE A 464 -14.62 -0.57 10.43
N GLN A 465 -14.01 0.58 10.68
CA GLN A 465 -12.99 0.74 11.74
C GLN A 465 -13.48 0.38 13.17
N TRP A 466 -14.79 0.34 13.40
CA TRP A 466 -15.40 -0.06 14.67
C TRP A 466 -15.63 -1.56 14.81
N ALA A 467 -15.58 -2.32 13.71
CA ALA A 467 -15.84 -3.75 13.71
C ALA A 467 -14.79 -4.53 14.53
N ARG A 468 -15.22 -5.65 15.11
CA ARG A 468 -14.28 -6.64 15.65
C ARG A 468 -13.61 -7.45 14.52
N MET A 469 -12.47 -8.01 14.84
CA MET A 469 -11.88 -9.13 14.11
C MET A 469 -12.23 -10.46 14.79
N TYR A 470 -11.64 -11.53 14.31
CA TYR A 470 -11.84 -12.87 14.83
C TYR A 470 -10.51 -13.50 15.26
N THR A 471 -10.57 -14.56 16.06
CA THR A 471 -9.38 -15.35 16.40
C THR A 471 -8.89 -16.15 15.18
N ASN A 472 -7.68 -16.69 15.27
CA ASN A 472 -7.14 -17.58 14.25
C ASN A 472 -8.11 -18.77 13.99
N GLU A 473 -8.60 -19.40 15.07
CA GLU A 473 -9.52 -20.56 15.00
C GLU A 473 -10.85 -20.19 14.35
N GLU A 474 -11.40 -19.02 14.68
CA GLU A 474 -12.64 -18.52 14.08
C GLU A 474 -12.46 -18.26 12.58
N TYR A 475 -11.32 -17.72 12.14
CA TYR A 475 -11.02 -17.53 10.71
C TYR A 475 -10.85 -18.85 9.96
N ILE A 476 -10.08 -19.78 10.52
CA ILE A 476 -9.89 -21.11 9.93
C ILE A 476 -11.21 -21.88 9.84
N SER A 477 -12.08 -21.77 10.86
CA SER A 477 -13.43 -22.36 10.82
C SER A 477 -14.27 -21.83 9.66
N ARG A 478 -14.23 -20.51 9.40
CA ARG A 478 -14.92 -19.90 8.25
C ARG A 478 -14.39 -20.41 6.92
N ALA A 479 -13.07 -20.46 6.76
CA ALA A 479 -12.44 -21.01 5.57
C ALA A 479 -12.81 -22.49 5.36
N ALA A 480 -12.95 -23.27 6.44
CA ALA A 480 -13.39 -24.67 6.39
C ALA A 480 -14.84 -24.81 5.90
N ILE A 481 -15.76 -23.94 6.35
CA ILE A 481 -17.15 -23.91 5.85
C ILE A 481 -17.16 -23.69 4.33
N VAL A 482 -16.44 -22.70 3.85
CA VAL A 482 -16.33 -22.39 2.41
C VAL A 482 -15.72 -23.56 1.65
N LYS A 483 -14.63 -24.16 2.16
CA LYS A 483 -13.99 -25.34 1.54
C LYS A 483 -14.93 -26.51 1.43
N HIS A 484 -15.72 -26.78 2.47
CA HIS A 484 -16.72 -27.86 2.46
C HIS A 484 -17.78 -27.61 1.38
N ALA A 485 -18.32 -26.38 1.33
CA ALA A 485 -19.32 -26.00 0.36
C ALA A 485 -18.80 -26.03 -1.10
N PHE A 486 -17.51 -25.81 -1.35
CA PHE A 486 -16.90 -26.05 -2.68
C PHE A 486 -16.98 -27.51 -3.12
N ASN A 487 -16.86 -28.49 -2.19
CA ASN A 487 -16.94 -29.90 -2.51
C ASN A 487 -18.36 -30.36 -2.88
N GLU A 488 -19.37 -29.61 -2.49
CA GLU A 488 -20.79 -29.85 -2.78
C GLU A 488 -21.20 -29.33 -4.18
N GLN A 489 -20.39 -28.47 -4.83
CA GLN A 489 -20.74 -27.86 -6.10
C GLN A 489 -20.70 -28.85 -7.27
N LEU A 490 -21.61 -28.63 -8.25
CA LEU A 490 -21.74 -29.45 -9.45
C LEU A 490 -20.43 -29.48 -10.27
N ASN A 491 -19.83 -28.33 -10.48
CA ASN A 491 -18.62 -28.17 -11.30
C ASN A 491 -17.34 -28.20 -10.46
N ARG A 492 -17.32 -28.86 -9.29
CA ARG A 492 -16.17 -28.86 -8.35
C ARG A 492 -14.81 -29.17 -8.99
N LYS A 493 -14.78 -29.94 -10.09
CA LYS A 493 -13.53 -30.25 -10.82
C LYS A 493 -12.93 -29.05 -11.55
N SER A 494 -13.72 -27.97 -11.77
CA SER A 494 -13.29 -26.73 -12.37
C SER A 494 -12.96 -25.67 -11.33
N LEU A 495 -13.29 -25.92 -10.06
CA LEU A 495 -13.16 -24.98 -8.96
C LEU A 495 -11.94 -25.30 -8.12
N LYS A 496 -11.13 -24.27 -7.79
CA LYS A 496 -10.02 -24.35 -6.83
C LYS A 496 -10.24 -23.31 -5.76
N TYR A 497 -9.93 -23.65 -4.51
CA TYR A 497 -10.08 -22.76 -3.37
C TYR A 497 -8.81 -22.69 -2.54
N HIS A 498 -8.40 -21.47 -2.20
CA HIS A 498 -7.28 -21.13 -1.32
C HIS A 498 -7.71 -20.03 -0.35
N TRP A 499 -7.04 -19.93 0.79
CA TRP A 499 -7.19 -18.80 1.72
C TRP A 499 -5.83 -18.33 2.21
N HIS A 500 -5.80 -17.07 2.67
CA HIS A 500 -4.62 -16.44 3.21
C HIS A 500 -4.34 -16.93 4.64
N ASP A 501 -3.14 -16.66 5.14
CA ASP A 501 -2.74 -17.03 6.48
C ASP A 501 -3.52 -16.23 7.53
N ALA A 502 -4.12 -16.92 8.49
CA ALA A 502 -4.94 -16.32 9.53
C ALA A 502 -4.06 -15.73 10.66
N GLU A 503 -2.91 -16.31 10.96
CA GLU A 503 -1.98 -15.82 11.98
C GLU A 503 -1.38 -14.48 11.56
N VAL A 504 -0.94 -14.37 10.32
CA VAL A 504 -0.49 -13.10 9.71
C VAL A 504 -1.60 -12.05 9.77
N THR A 505 -2.85 -12.44 9.46
CA THR A 505 -4.01 -11.52 9.53
C THR A 505 -4.26 -11.01 10.94
N VAL A 506 -4.18 -11.86 11.96
CA VAL A 506 -4.35 -11.48 13.36
C VAL A 506 -3.28 -10.46 13.76
N LEU A 507 -2.03 -10.72 13.40
CA LEU A 507 -0.91 -9.82 13.70
C LEU A 507 -1.04 -8.48 12.97
N GLU A 508 -1.35 -8.49 11.68
CA GLU A 508 -1.61 -7.28 10.89
C GLU A 508 -2.72 -6.43 11.52
N GLY A 509 -3.78 -7.08 12.02
CA GLY A 509 -4.88 -6.41 12.70
C GLY A 509 -4.46 -5.65 13.94
N VAL A 510 -3.57 -6.22 14.76
CA VAL A 510 -3.04 -5.53 15.95
C VAL A 510 -2.31 -4.25 15.56
N PHE A 511 -1.43 -4.30 14.58
CA PHE A 511 -0.62 -3.13 14.20
C PHE A 511 -1.40 -2.10 13.38
N ALA A 512 -2.32 -2.53 12.52
CA ALA A 512 -3.19 -1.60 11.80
C ALA A 512 -4.07 -0.76 12.74
N ARG A 513 -4.42 -1.31 13.91
CA ARG A 513 -5.35 -0.73 14.90
C ARG A 513 -4.69 -0.36 16.21
N GLY A 514 -3.39 -0.60 16.34
CA GLY A 514 -2.58 -0.40 17.53
C GLY A 514 -2.42 1.05 17.92
N ASP A 515 -2.13 1.26 19.19
CA ASP A 515 -1.72 2.55 19.73
C ASP A 515 -0.20 2.53 20.02
N ARG A 516 0.31 3.58 20.65
CA ARG A 516 1.75 3.74 20.96
C ARG A 516 2.33 2.61 21.81
N LYS A 517 1.52 1.94 22.65
CA LYS A 517 1.98 0.81 23.48
C LYS A 517 2.45 -0.38 22.63
N THR A 518 1.92 -0.54 21.42
CA THR A 518 2.29 -1.65 20.54
C THR A 518 3.73 -1.56 20.02
N SER A 519 4.40 -0.41 20.12
CA SER A 519 5.82 -0.26 19.80
C SER A 519 6.70 -1.22 20.61
N GLU A 520 6.34 -1.51 21.88
CA GLU A 520 7.08 -2.44 22.74
C GLU A 520 7.05 -3.88 22.19
N VAL A 521 5.90 -4.31 21.63
CA VAL A 521 5.80 -5.64 21.00
C VAL A 521 6.68 -5.73 19.77
N ILE A 522 6.68 -4.68 18.92
CA ILE A 522 7.51 -4.64 17.70
C ILE A 522 9.00 -4.73 18.07
N LYS A 523 9.42 -3.99 19.08
CA LYS A 523 10.79 -4.00 19.60
C LYS A 523 11.19 -5.37 20.14
N GLU A 524 10.31 -5.97 20.94
CA GLU A 524 10.56 -7.30 21.51
C GLU A 524 10.59 -8.40 20.45
N ALA A 525 9.67 -8.38 19.47
CA ALA A 525 9.67 -9.30 18.35
C ALA A 525 10.96 -9.21 17.52
N TYR A 526 11.42 -7.99 17.24
CA TYR A 526 12.70 -7.77 16.59
C TYR A 526 13.87 -8.37 17.41
N ARG A 527 13.87 -8.15 18.73
CA ARG A 527 14.87 -8.75 19.65
C ARG A 527 14.85 -10.27 19.62
N LEU A 528 13.70 -10.89 19.44
CA LEU A 528 13.52 -12.34 19.29
C LEU A 528 13.91 -12.84 17.88
N GLY A 529 14.21 -11.93 16.96
CA GLY A 529 14.67 -12.24 15.59
C GLY A 529 13.54 -12.37 14.59
N CYS A 530 12.36 -11.75 14.80
CA CYS A 530 11.33 -11.61 13.78
C CYS A 530 11.79 -10.62 12.73
N LEU A 531 11.81 -11.05 11.47
CA LEU A 531 12.16 -10.25 10.30
C LEU A 531 11.40 -10.79 9.09
N TYR A 532 11.09 -9.91 8.14
CA TYR A 532 10.42 -10.28 6.90
C TYR A 532 9.07 -10.99 7.12
N ASP A 533 8.30 -10.51 8.08
CA ASP A 533 7.03 -11.12 8.50
C ASP A 533 5.97 -11.17 7.37
N SER A 534 6.16 -10.42 6.29
CA SER A 534 5.36 -10.51 5.05
C SER A 534 5.71 -11.73 4.17
N TRP A 535 6.81 -12.43 4.46
CA TRP A 535 7.28 -13.59 3.72
C TRP A 535 6.95 -14.87 4.49
N SER A 536 6.14 -15.74 3.89
CA SER A 536 5.60 -16.94 4.56
C SER A 536 6.66 -17.95 5.05
N ASP A 537 7.86 -17.92 4.47
CA ASP A 537 9.01 -18.74 4.86
C ASP A 537 9.86 -18.10 5.96
N GLN A 538 9.59 -16.84 6.32
CA GLN A 538 10.28 -16.09 7.37
C GLN A 538 9.38 -15.81 8.58
N PHE A 539 8.06 -15.78 8.37
CA PHE A 539 7.09 -15.49 9.43
C PHE A 539 7.14 -16.56 10.54
N ASP A 540 7.29 -16.12 11.77
CA ASP A 540 7.40 -16.98 12.96
C ASP A 540 6.37 -16.56 14.01
N ASN A 541 5.19 -17.19 13.98
CA ASN A 541 4.11 -16.88 14.90
C ASN A 541 4.47 -17.18 16.37
N GLU A 542 5.30 -18.18 16.66
CA GLU A 542 5.67 -18.52 18.04
C GLU A 542 6.47 -17.39 18.68
N LYS A 543 7.43 -16.81 17.95
CA LYS A 543 8.18 -15.64 18.44
C LYS A 543 7.31 -14.42 18.64
N TRP A 544 6.35 -14.18 17.76
CA TRP A 544 5.38 -13.09 17.93
C TRP A 544 4.53 -13.29 19.17
N MET A 545 3.99 -14.49 19.41
CA MET A 545 3.23 -14.80 20.63
C MET A 545 4.09 -14.63 21.89
N GLN A 546 5.37 -15.03 21.85
CA GLN A 546 6.31 -14.78 22.93
C GLN A 546 6.55 -13.28 23.17
N ALA A 547 6.61 -12.46 22.11
CA ALA A 547 6.75 -11.01 22.23
C ALA A 547 5.52 -10.37 22.93
N PHE A 548 4.32 -10.81 22.58
CA PHE A 548 3.09 -10.36 23.25
C PHE A 548 3.07 -10.77 24.74
N GLU A 549 3.45 -12.01 25.06
CA GLU A 549 3.56 -12.49 26.43
C GLU A 549 4.58 -11.67 27.24
N ASN A 550 5.78 -11.46 26.70
CA ASN A 550 6.85 -10.72 27.35
C ASN A 550 6.48 -9.26 27.64
N THR A 551 5.68 -8.65 26.81
CA THR A 551 5.28 -7.25 26.93
C THR A 551 3.94 -7.06 27.66
N GLY A 552 3.17 -8.14 27.85
CA GLY A 552 1.84 -8.08 28.45
C GLY A 552 0.79 -7.36 27.59
N ILE A 553 1.04 -7.18 26.31
CA ILE A 553 0.09 -6.55 25.37
C ILE A 553 -0.95 -7.58 24.93
N ASP A 554 -2.23 -7.26 25.11
CA ASP A 554 -3.34 -8.15 24.81
C ASP A 554 -3.83 -7.99 23.37
N ILE A 555 -3.66 -9.03 22.54
CA ILE A 555 -4.18 -9.11 21.18
C ILE A 555 -5.70 -8.92 21.14
N ALA A 556 -6.42 -9.48 22.13
CA ALA A 556 -7.87 -9.41 22.19
C ALA A 556 -8.37 -7.98 22.34
N PHE A 557 -7.64 -7.13 23.08
CA PHE A 557 -7.97 -5.71 23.22
C PHE A 557 -8.03 -4.99 21.87
N TYR A 558 -7.08 -5.25 20.99
CA TYR A 558 -7.00 -4.58 19.66
C TYR A 558 -7.95 -5.21 18.65
N ASN A 559 -8.11 -6.54 18.65
CA ASN A 559 -8.77 -7.26 17.57
C ASN A 559 -10.20 -7.69 17.88
N LEU A 560 -10.47 -8.22 19.09
CA LEU A 560 -11.69 -9.01 19.30
C LEU A 560 -12.87 -8.21 19.84
N ARG A 561 -12.67 -7.00 20.36
CA ARG A 561 -13.77 -6.17 20.84
C ARG A 561 -14.41 -5.35 19.73
N GLU A 562 -15.72 -5.19 19.77
CA GLU A 562 -16.39 -4.11 19.05
C GLU A 562 -16.05 -2.78 19.73
N ARG A 563 -15.76 -1.76 18.93
CA ARG A 563 -15.41 -0.44 19.44
C ARG A 563 -16.63 0.47 19.45
N SER A 564 -16.74 1.29 20.49
CA SER A 564 -17.79 2.31 20.54
C SER A 564 -17.62 3.34 19.41
N LEU A 565 -18.72 3.81 18.86
CA LEU A 565 -18.70 4.87 17.84
C LEU A 565 -18.10 6.19 18.36
N ASP A 566 -18.08 6.37 19.68
CA ASP A 566 -17.53 7.56 20.33
C ASP A 566 -16.11 7.35 20.91
N GLU A 567 -15.54 6.17 20.71
CA GLU A 567 -14.16 5.88 21.11
C GLU A 567 -13.17 6.78 20.38
N VAL A 568 -12.18 7.27 21.12
CA VAL A 568 -11.05 8.01 20.56
C VAL A 568 -10.04 7.00 20.02
N PHE A 569 -9.73 7.11 18.74
CA PHE A 569 -8.79 6.24 18.06
C PHE A 569 -7.39 6.86 17.97
N PRO A 570 -6.33 6.03 17.89
CA PRO A 570 -4.95 6.51 17.73
C PRO A 570 -4.74 7.41 16.51
N TRP A 571 -5.59 7.33 15.51
CA TRP A 571 -5.53 8.11 14.25
C TRP A 571 -6.50 9.29 14.19
N ASP A 572 -7.33 9.53 15.21
CA ASP A 572 -8.35 10.58 15.18
C ASP A 572 -7.78 12.01 15.09
N PHE A 573 -6.50 12.20 15.40
CA PHE A 573 -5.82 13.50 15.25
C PHE A 573 -5.45 13.82 13.79
N ILE A 574 -5.58 12.89 12.85
CA ILE A 574 -5.29 13.08 11.43
C ILE A 574 -6.56 13.49 10.69
N ASP A 575 -6.54 14.60 9.97
CA ASP A 575 -7.63 15.04 9.07
C ASP A 575 -7.36 14.58 7.64
N ILE A 576 -8.00 13.48 7.23
CA ILE A 576 -7.93 12.98 5.85
C ILE A 576 -8.97 13.62 4.92
N GLY A 577 -9.77 14.55 5.43
CA GLY A 577 -10.87 15.20 4.70
C GLY A 577 -12.18 14.42 4.69
N VAL A 578 -12.16 13.11 4.91
CA VAL A 578 -13.37 12.31 5.16
C VAL A 578 -13.75 12.47 6.62
N THR A 579 -15.00 12.85 6.90
CA THR A 579 -15.44 13.12 8.27
C THR A 579 -15.79 11.83 9.02
N LYS A 580 -15.64 11.85 10.35
CA LYS A 580 -16.02 10.70 11.20
C LYS A 580 -17.54 10.47 11.17
N GLU A 581 -18.33 11.53 11.03
CA GLU A 581 -19.79 11.49 10.88
C GLU A 581 -20.19 10.74 9.60
N PHE A 582 -19.52 10.99 8.49
CA PHE A 582 -19.74 10.23 7.26
C PHE A 582 -19.41 8.74 7.44
N LEU A 583 -18.30 8.42 8.10
CA LEU A 583 -17.95 7.02 8.37
C LEU A 583 -18.97 6.33 9.27
N LYS A 584 -19.51 7.02 10.30
CA LYS A 584 -20.62 6.54 11.14
C LYS A 584 -21.91 6.32 10.34
N GLN A 585 -22.23 7.23 9.43
CA GLN A 585 -23.39 7.07 8.54
C GLN A 585 -23.25 5.83 7.66
N GLU A 586 -22.08 5.64 7.05
CA GLU A 586 -21.81 4.48 6.20
C GLU A 586 -21.75 3.16 6.99
N TRP A 587 -21.33 3.20 8.27
CA TRP A 587 -21.45 2.07 9.18
C TRP A 587 -22.94 1.68 9.37
N ASN A 588 -23.82 2.65 9.63
CA ASN A 588 -25.24 2.40 9.80
C ASN A 588 -25.90 1.87 8.50
N HIS A 589 -25.52 2.43 7.35
CA HIS A 589 -25.97 1.90 6.04
C HIS A 589 -25.52 0.44 5.84
N ALA A 590 -24.29 0.10 6.27
CA ALA A 590 -23.80 -1.27 6.18
C ALA A 590 -24.64 -2.24 7.03
N MET A 591 -24.96 -1.88 8.28
CA MET A 591 -25.78 -2.72 9.17
C MET A 591 -27.17 -3.00 8.60
N ASN A 592 -27.70 -2.09 7.76
CA ASN A 592 -28.98 -2.24 7.07
C ASN A 592 -28.84 -2.79 5.63
N ALA A 593 -27.65 -3.14 5.18
CA ALA A 593 -27.34 -3.54 3.80
C ALA A 593 -27.81 -2.51 2.73
N GLU A 594 -27.82 -1.22 3.09
CA GLU A 594 -28.17 -0.12 2.21
C GLU A 594 -26.99 0.26 1.32
N VAL A 595 -27.24 0.62 0.06
CA VAL A 595 -26.23 0.96 -0.93
C VAL A 595 -26.07 2.47 -1.06
N THR A 596 -24.83 2.95 -1.07
CA THR A 596 -24.48 4.34 -1.35
C THR A 596 -23.95 4.46 -2.78
N PRO A 597 -24.49 5.38 -3.60
CA PRO A 597 -24.05 5.54 -4.99
C PRO A 597 -22.61 6.04 -5.09
N ASN A 598 -21.96 5.82 -6.24
CA ASN A 598 -20.61 6.32 -6.50
C ASN A 598 -20.60 7.85 -6.72
N CYS A 599 -19.38 8.46 -6.64
CA CYS A 599 -19.23 9.91 -6.67
C CYS A 599 -19.66 10.59 -7.98
N ARG A 600 -19.66 9.87 -9.13
CA ARG A 600 -20.15 10.41 -10.40
C ARG A 600 -21.68 10.41 -10.48
N MET A 601 -22.33 9.49 -9.79
CA MET A 601 -23.79 9.43 -9.76
C MET A 601 -24.39 10.46 -8.80
N LYS A 602 -23.83 10.55 -7.57
CA LYS A 602 -24.33 11.44 -6.53
C LYS A 602 -23.27 11.68 -5.45
N CYS A 603 -23.12 12.93 -5.01
CA CYS A 603 -22.28 13.25 -3.87
C CYS A 603 -22.87 12.69 -2.58
N SER A 604 -22.10 11.86 -1.87
CA SER A 604 -22.49 11.25 -0.59
C SER A 604 -22.16 12.12 0.65
N GLY A 605 -21.57 13.32 0.46
CA GLY A 605 -21.29 14.24 1.57
C GLY A 605 -20.11 13.82 2.46
N CYS A 606 -19.13 13.10 1.93
CA CYS A 606 -18.01 12.58 2.72
C CYS A 606 -17.07 13.64 3.33
N GLY A 607 -17.13 14.91 2.88
CA GLY A 607 -16.32 16.01 3.40
C GLY A 607 -15.18 16.48 2.47
N VAL A 608 -14.67 15.63 1.56
CA VAL A 608 -13.50 15.99 0.74
C VAL A 608 -13.74 17.06 -0.32
N ALA A 609 -14.99 17.43 -0.59
CA ALA A 609 -15.33 18.53 -1.49
C ALA A 609 -14.72 19.89 -1.05
N LYS A 610 -14.27 20.00 0.21
CA LYS A 610 -13.55 21.18 0.73
C LYS A 610 -12.27 21.50 -0.04
N TRP A 611 -11.64 20.52 -0.69
CA TRP A 611 -10.45 20.74 -1.53
C TRP A 611 -10.76 21.31 -2.92
N LYS A 612 -12.04 21.45 -3.30
CA LYS A 612 -12.49 22.10 -4.55
C LYS A 612 -11.83 21.56 -5.83
N GLY A 613 -11.69 20.24 -5.95
CA GLY A 613 -11.07 19.62 -7.11
C GLY A 613 -11.48 18.18 -7.36
N GLY A 614 -11.02 17.61 -8.48
CA GLY A 614 -11.33 16.27 -8.94
C GLY A 614 -12.80 16.05 -9.23
N VAL A 615 -13.26 14.81 -9.21
CA VAL A 615 -14.65 14.40 -9.49
C VAL A 615 -15.68 15.12 -8.61
N CYS A 616 -15.29 15.65 -7.45
CA CYS A 616 -16.17 16.43 -6.57
C CYS A 616 -16.69 17.75 -7.17
N ILE A 617 -16.03 18.29 -8.20
CA ILE A 617 -16.50 19.49 -8.92
C ILE A 617 -17.50 19.10 -10.02
N GLU A 618 -17.23 18.01 -10.74
CA GLU A 618 -18.03 17.53 -11.87
C GLU A 618 -19.48 17.21 -11.47
N SER A 619 -19.70 16.73 -10.24
CA SER A 619 -21.02 16.37 -9.73
C SER A 619 -21.91 17.57 -9.34
N LYS A 620 -21.44 18.81 -9.51
CA LYS A 620 -22.20 20.05 -9.17
C LYS A 620 -22.73 20.81 -10.37
N ASN A 621 -22.48 20.32 -11.61
CA ASN A 621 -23.00 20.93 -12.86
C ASN A 621 -24.21 20.14 -13.40
#